data_e7e083e84e8ef28226a5848a605b60a8
#
_entry.id   e7e083e84e8ef28226a5848a605b60a8
#
_cell.length_a   1.000
_cell.length_b   1.000
_cell.length_c   1.000
_cell.angle_alpha   90.00
_cell.angle_beta   90.00
_cell.angle_gamma   90.00
#
_symmetry.space_group_name_H-M   'P 1'
#
loop_
_entity.id
_entity.type
_entity.pdbx_description
1 polymer ?
#
loop_
_entity_poly.entity_id
_entity_poly.type
_entity_poly.pdbx_seq_one_letter_code
_entity_poly.pdbx_strand_id
1 'polypeptide(L)'
;LPKVAFFASREVSPEQRRSALRWAEQTIRTGDAVISGFHSPLEAEILERLLAARHPVIWAHARTLRRRYPPHVEQALAEGRILIFAARNIPRAGLRAAQARNCIVASMAARSLFVINASAGRHSSLAVIYDMERMSGRATLLQ
;
A
#
# COMPACT_ATOMS: atom_id res chain seq x y z
N LEU A 1 15.70 4.85 -6.21
CA LEU A 1 14.78 5.83 -5.60
C LEU A 1 14.16 5.26 -4.34
N PRO A 2 14.10 6.03 -3.25
CA PRO A 2 13.43 5.58 -2.05
C PRO A 2 11.96 5.30 -2.31
N LYS A 3 11.48 4.22 -1.75
CA LYS A 3 10.06 3.84 -1.81
C LYS A 3 9.52 3.80 -0.40
N VAL A 4 8.29 4.25 -0.21
CA VAL A 4 7.59 4.12 1.05
C VAL A 4 6.42 3.16 0.88
N ALA A 5 6.33 2.18 1.76
CA ALA A 5 5.21 1.24 1.76
C ALA A 5 4.04 1.81 2.55
N PHE A 6 2.83 1.60 2.06
CA PHE A 6 1.62 2.05 2.73
C PHE A 6 0.73 0.87 3.05
N PHE A 7 0.37 0.75 4.32
CA PHE A 7 -0.51 -0.32 4.81
C PHE A 7 -1.63 0.28 5.65
N ALA A 8 -2.86 -0.10 5.38
CA ALA A 8 -4.02 0.35 6.17
C ALA A 8 -4.95 -0.82 6.48
N SER A 9 -5.45 -0.85 7.70
CA SER A 9 -6.49 -1.78 8.11
C SER A 9 -7.76 -1.56 7.29
N ARG A 10 -8.59 -2.61 7.20
CA ARG A 10 -9.84 -2.54 6.48
C ARG A 10 -10.77 -1.47 7.04
N GLU A 11 -10.77 -1.30 8.36
CA GLU A 11 -11.56 -0.26 9.04
C GLU A 11 -10.63 0.69 9.75
N VAL A 12 -10.81 1.98 9.51
CA VAL A 12 -10.01 3.03 10.16
C VAL A 12 -10.94 4.13 10.64
N SER A 13 -10.49 4.91 11.62
CA SER A 13 -11.27 6.04 12.12
C SER A 13 -11.25 7.18 11.10
N PRO A 14 -12.24 8.12 11.19
CA PRO A 14 -12.19 9.32 10.36
C PRO A 14 -10.92 10.13 10.53
N GLU A 15 -10.39 10.19 11.76
CA GLU A 15 -9.13 10.89 12.05
C GLU A 15 -7.96 10.21 11.36
N GLN A 16 -7.90 8.88 11.43
CA GLN A 16 -6.85 8.11 10.75
C GLN A 16 -6.91 8.32 9.24
N ARG A 17 -8.11 8.32 8.67
CA ARG A 17 -8.28 8.56 7.25
C ARG A 17 -7.76 9.96 6.86
N ARG A 18 -8.15 10.99 7.62
CA ARG A 18 -7.68 12.35 7.35
C ARG A 18 -6.16 12.46 7.44
N SER A 19 -5.57 11.83 8.46
CA SER A 19 -4.11 11.81 8.61
C SER A 19 -3.43 11.13 7.42
N ALA A 20 -4.00 10.02 6.95
CA ALA A 20 -3.45 9.29 5.80
C ALA A 20 -3.54 10.13 4.52
N LEU A 21 -4.63 10.85 4.32
CA LEU A 21 -4.77 11.72 3.14
C LEU A 21 -3.78 12.89 3.19
N ARG A 22 -3.54 13.46 4.36
CA ARG A 22 -2.51 14.50 4.52
C ARG A 22 -1.13 13.93 4.24
N TRP A 23 -0.84 12.72 4.73
CA TRP A 23 0.41 12.05 4.43
C TRP A 23 0.60 11.84 2.94
N ALA A 24 -0.44 11.42 2.23
CA ALA A 24 -0.36 11.22 0.78
C ALA A 24 -0.03 12.53 0.06
N GLU A 25 -0.68 13.63 0.43
CA GLU A 25 -0.39 14.94 -0.15
C GLU A 25 1.04 15.38 0.12
N GLN A 26 1.54 15.14 1.32
CA GLN A 26 2.92 15.45 1.67
C GLN A 26 3.90 14.59 0.86
N THR A 27 3.59 13.30 0.69
CA THR A 27 4.44 12.38 -0.08
C THR A 27 4.47 12.76 -1.56
N ILE A 28 3.36 13.24 -2.11
CA ILE A 28 3.31 13.77 -3.47
C ILE A 28 4.31 14.93 -3.62
N ARG A 29 4.40 15.79 -2.63
CA ARG A 29 5.33 16.91 -2.66
C ARG A 29 6.80 16.48 -2.50
N THR A 30 7.07 15.47 -1.67
CA THR A 30 8.45 15.00 -1.45
C THR A 30 8.97 14.11 -2.57
N GLY A 31 8.07 13.42 -3.29
CA GLY A 31 8.41 12.67 -4.49
C GLY A 31 8.72 11.19 -4.30
N ASP A 32 8.72 10.66 -3.07
CA ASP A 32 8.99 9.24 -2.84
C ASP A 32 7.90 8.38 -3.48
N ALA A 33 8.30 7.35 -4.22
CA ALA A 33 7.34 6.41 -4.80
C ALA A 33 6.63 5.65 -3.68
N VAL A 34 5.33 5.39 -3.87
CA VAL A 34 4.52 4.65 -2.90
C VAL A 34 4.28 3.24 -3.42
N ILE A 35 4.56 2.24 -2.58
CA ILE A 35 4.30 0.84 -2.89
C ILE A 35 3.27 0.27 -1.91
N SER A 36 2.29 -0.44 -2.42
CA SER A 36 1.21 -1.02 -1.62
C SER A 36 0.48 -2.10 -2.40
N GLY A 37 -0.31 -2.90 -1.68
CA GLY A 37 -1.30 -3.77 -2.32
C GLY A 37 -2.56 -3.02 -2.74
N PHE A 38 -2.77 -1.82 -2.23
CA PHE A 38 -3.92 -0.95 -2.50
C PHE A 38 -5.25 -1.71 -2.45
N HIS A 39 -5.37 -2.60 -1.47
CA HIS A 39 -6.50 -3.53 -1.39
C HIS A 39 -7.56 -3.09 -0.39
N SER A 40 -7.18 -2.62 0.80
CA SER A 40 -8.15 -2.12 1.77
C SER A 40 -8.78 -0.81 1.27
N PRO A 41 -9.96 -0.42 1.79
CA PRO A 41 -10.63 0.79 1.31
C PRO A 41 -9.75 2.04 1.35
N LEU A 42 -9.02 2.27 2.43
CA LEU A 42 -8.15 3.44 2.52
C LEU A 42 -6.94 3.31 1.58
N GLU A 43 -6.36 2.11 1.47
CA GLU A 43 -5.27 1.88 0.52
C GLU A 43 -5.72 2.18 -0.91
N ALA A 44 -6.94 1.75 -1.28
CA ALA A 44 -7.50 2.02 -2.61
C ALA A 44 -7.74 3.52 -2.82
N GLU A 45 -8.20 4.22 -1.79
CA GLU A 45 -8.40 5.67 -1.87
C GLU A 45 -7.08 6.40 -2.06
N ILE A 46 -6.03 5.98 -1.36
CA ILE A 46 -4.69 6.55 -1.52
C ILE A 46 -4.19 6.34 -2.96
N LEU A 47 -4.40 5.14 -3.53
CA LEU A 47 -4.02 4.90 -4.92
C LEU A 47 -4.68 5.91 -5.86
N GLU A 48 -5.98 6.15 -5.71
CA GLU A 48 -6.70 7.11 -6.57
C GLU A 48 -6.13 8.52 -6.43
N ARG A 49 -5.78 8.93 -5.21
CA ARG A 49 -5.17 10.25 -4.98
C ARG A 49 -3.80 10.37 -5.65
N LEU A 50 -2.99 9.32 -5.54
CA LEU A 50 -1.66 9.31 -6.15
C LEU A 50 -1.75 9.33 -7.68
N LEU A 51 -2.67 8.54 -8.24
CA LEU A 51 -2.85 8.51 -9.69
C LEU A 51 -3.35 9.87 -10.22
N ALA A 52 -4.28 10.50 -9.52
CA ALA A 52 -4.79 11.82 -9.90
C ALA A 52 -3.68 12.90 -9.89
N ALA A 53 -2.72 12.76 -8.98
CA ALA A 53 -1.60 13.68 -8.87
C ALA A 53 -0.42 13.30 -9.76
N ARG A 54 -0.55 12.24 -10.56
CA ARG A 54 0.51 11.72 -11.44
C ARG A 54 1.78 11.31 -10.66
N HIS A 55 1.58 10.86 -9.43
CA HIS A 55 2.68 10.43 -8.56
C HIS A 55 3.09 9.00 -8.88
N PRO A 56 4.39 8.66 -8.86
CA PRO A 56 4.83 7.29 -9.15
C PRO A 56 4.38 6.32 -8.07
N VAL A 57 3.78 5.20 -8.51
CA VAL A 57 3.29 4.16 -7.61
C VAL A 57 3.71 2.77 -8.09
N ILE A 58 3.83 1.86 -7.14
CA ILE A 58 4.06 0.45 -7.40
C ILE A 58 2.94 -0.33 -6.74
N TRP A 59 2.20 -1.08 -7.55
CA TRP A 59 1.02 -1.82 -7.10
C TRP A 59 1.32 -3.32 -7.10
N ALA A 60 1.34 -3.90 -5.92
CA ALA A 60 1.61 -5.34 -5.75
C ALA A 60 0.30 -6.09 -5.60
N HIS A 61 0.04 -7.02 -6.52
CA HIS A 61 -1.13 -7.90 -6.43
C HIS A 61 -0.77 -9.17 -5.66
N ALA A 62 -1.73 -9.66 -4.87
CA ALA A 62 -1.57 -10.94 -4.17
C ALA A 62 -1.89 -12.13 -5.07
N ARG A 63 -2.45 -11.87 -6.25
CA ARG A 63 -2.84 -12.89 -7.24
C ARG A 63 -2.32 -12.49 -8.61
N THR A 64 -2.61 -13.32 -9.61
CA THR A 64 -2.24 -13.09 -11.01
C THR A 64 -2.71 -11.71 -11.48
N LEU A 65 -1.91 -11.06 -12.32
CA LEU A 65 -2.24 -9.77 -12.91
C LEU A 65 -3.56 -9.83 -13.68
N ARG A 66 -4.29 -8.73 -13.65
CA ARG A 66 -5.54 -8.60 -14.41
C ARG A 66 -5.23 -8.41 -15.89
N ARG A 67 -6.17 -8.81 -16.74
CA ARG A 67 -6.07 -8.56 -18.16
C ARG A 67 -6.32 -7.10 -18.51
N ARG A 68 -7.20 -6.43 -17.74
CA ARG A 68 -7.57 -5.04 -17.97
C ARG A 68 -7.65 -4.29 -16.66
N TYR A 69 -7.32 -3.02 -16.74
CA TYR A 69 -7.43 -2.08 -15.63
C TYR A 69 -8.33 -0.92 -16.06
N PRO A 70 -8.88 -0.14 -15.12
CA PRO A 70 -9.64 1.05 -15.49
C PRO A 70 -8.82 1.99 -16.37
N PRO A 71 -9.48 2.82 -17.21
CA PRO A 71 -8.75 3.68 -18.15
C PRO A 71 -7.68 4.56 -17.54
N HIS A 72 -7.91 5.11 -16.34
CA HIS A 72 -6.92 5.97 -15.68
C HIS A 72 -5.67 5.19 -15.24
N VAL A 73 -5.83 3.91 -14.89
CA VAL A 73 -4.70 3.03 -14.57
C VAL A 73 -3.95 2.66 -15.84
N GLU A 74 -4.68 2.32 -16.91
CA GLU A 74 -4.06 2.02 -18.20
C GLU A 74 -3.25 3.21 -18.72
N GLN A 75 -3.77 4.42 -18.55
CA GLN A 75 -3.04 5.62 -18.92
C GLN A 75 -1.76 5.78 -18.11
N ALA A 76 -1.83 5.55 -16.80
CA ALA A 76 -0.65 5.62 -15.93
C ALA A 76 0.40 4.58 -16.33
N LEU A 77 -0.03 3.37 -16.73
CA LEU A 77 0.87 2.34 -17.25
C LEU A 77 1.55 2.81 -18.53
N ALA A 78 0.79 3.36 -19.47
CA ALA A 78 1.33 3.85 -20.73
C ALA A 78 2.33 4.99 -20.52
N GLU A 79 2.12 5.81 -19.51
CA GLU A 79 2.98 6.94 -19.18
C GLU A 79 4.16 6.57 -18.28
N GLY A 80 4.25 5.32 -17.85
CA GLY A 80 5.35 4.86 -17.00
C GLY A 80 5.28 5.35 -15.55
N ARG A 81 4.09 5.76 -15.09
CA ARG A 81 3.89 6.29 -13.73
C ARG A 81 3.52 5.20 -12.73
N ILE A 82 3.10 4.05 -13.19
CA ILE A 82 2.72 2.94 -12.34
C ILE A 82 3.41 1.66 -12.79
N LEU A 83 3.91 0.91 -11.83
CA LEU A 83 4.41 -0.43 -12.03
C LEU A 83 3.48 -1.39 -11.30
N ILE A 84 3.02 -2.43 -11.97
CA ILE A 84 2.15 -3.43 -11.37
C ILE A 84 2.83 -4.79 -11.46
N PHE A 85 2.89 -5.51 -10.34
CA PHE A 85 3.44 -6.87 -10.36
C PHE A 85 2.57 -7.78 -9.49
N ALA A 86 2.66 -9.09 -9.75
CA ALA A 86 1.97 -10.11 -8.96
C ALA A 86 2.98 -10.79 -8.05
N ALA A 87 2.67 -10.84 -6.76
CA ALA A 87 3.50 -11.56 -5.78
C ALA A 87 3.42 -13.06 -6.02
N ARG A 88 2.28 -13.55 -6.54
CA ARG A 88 2.06 -14.96 -6.87
C ARG A 88 1.22 -15.08 -8.12
N ASN A 89 1.48 -16.14 -8.89
CA ASN A 89 0.69 -16.45 -10.09
C ASN A 89 -0.42 -17.43 -9.72
N ILE A 90 -1.41 -16.96 -8.96
CA ILE A 90 -2.58 -17.74 -8.54
C ILE A 90 -3.87 -16.98 -8.87
N PRO A 91 -4.96 -17.68 -9.25
CA PRO A 91 -6.18 -17.00 -9.70
C PRO A 91 -6.94 -16.29 -8.57
N ARG A 92 -6.81 -16.75 -7.33
CA ARG A 92 -7.48 -16.16 -6.18
C ARG A 92 -6.51 -15.96 -5.03
N ALA A 93 -6.62 -14.82 -4.36
CA ALA A 93 -5.83 -14.51 -3.18
C ALA A 93 -6.63 -14.80 -1.91
N GLY A 94 -6.05 -15.60 -1.02
CA GLY A 94 -6.53 -15.77 0.35
C GLY A 94 -5.69 -14.94 1.31
N LEU A 95 -5.91 -15.15 2.62
CA LEU A 95 -5.18 -14.43 3.67
C LEU A 95 -3.67 -14.64 3.57
N ARG A 96 -3.23 -15.86 3.28
CA ARG A 96 -1.80 -16.17 3.14
C ARG A 96 -1.15 -15.42 1.97
N ALA A 97 -1.86 -15.37 0.85
CA ALA A 97 -1.36 -14.65 -0.32
C ALA A 97 -1.30 -13.15 -0.07
N ALA A 98 -2.30 -12.59 0.60
CA ALA A 98 -2.31 -11.18 0.97
C ALA A 98 -1.18 -10.85 1.95
N GLN A 99 -0.93 -11.72 2.93
CA GLN A 99 0.16 -11.55 3.89
C GLN A 99 1.51 -11.63 3.20
N ALA A 100 1.69 -12.61 2.31
CA ALA A 100 2.92 -12.76 1.54
C ALA A 100 3.18 -11.53 0.67
N ARG A 101 2.15 -11.01 0.00
CA ARG A 101 2.24 -9.78 -0.78
C ARG A 101 2.69 -8.61 0.10
N ASN A 102 2.09 -8.47 1.29
CA ASN A 102 2.44 -7.38 2.19
C ASN A 102 3.87 -7.49 2.71
N CYS A 103 4.36 -8.70 2.96
CA CYS A 103 5.76 -8.91 3.33
C CYS A 103 6.70 -8.47 2.21
N ILE A 104 6.37 -8.79 0.97
CA ILE A 104 7.17 -8.36 -0.18
C ILE A 104 7.16 -6.84 -0.29
N VAL A 105 5.99 -6.21 -0.15
CA VAL A 105 5.86 -4.75 -0.18
C VAL A 105 6.77 -4.11 0.86
N ALA A 106 6.71 -4.57 2.10
CA ALA A 106 7.55 -4.04 3.17
C ALA A 106 9.04 -4.20 2.85
N SER A 107 9.42 -5.36 2.31
CA SER A 107 10.83 -5.64 1.99
C SER A 107 11.38 -4.77 0.87
N MET A 108 10.55 -4.28 -0.02
CA MET A 108 10.95 -3.44 -1.14
C MET A 108 11.08 -1.95 -0.78
N ALA A 109 10.56 -1.56 0.37
CA ALA A 109 10.50 -0.15 0.78
C ALA A 109 11.61 0.22 1.74
N ALA A 110 12.04 1.47 1.69
CA ALA A 110 13.01 2.01 2.65
C ALA A 110 12.38 2.17 4.04
N ARG A 111 11.07 2.47 4.07
CA ARG A 111 10.28 2.59 5.30
C ARG A 111 8.84 2.26 5.00
N SER A 112 8.07 1.98 6.05
CA SER A 112 6.66 1.58 5.91
C SER A 112 5.80 2.45 6.81
N LEU A 113 4.67 2.91 6.28
CA LEU A 113 3.67 3.66 7.01
C LEU A 113 2.46 2.77 7.27
N PHE A 114 2.03 2.72 8.52
CA PHE A 114 0.93 1.86 8.94
C PHE A 114 -0.22 2.70 9.52
N VAL A 115 -1.44 2.39 9.06
CA VAL A 115 -2.68 2.91 9.64
C VAL A 115 -3.45 1.70 10.14
N ILE A 116 -3.30 1.39 11.42
CA ILE A 116 -3.86 0.17 12.01
C ILE A 116 -4.99 0.53 12.95
N ASN A 117 -6.12 -0.17 12.80
CA ASN A 117 -7.24 -0.04 13.70
C ASN A 117 -6.87 -0.70 15.05
N ALA A 118 -7.03 0.03 16.14
CA ALA A 118 -6.72 -0.45 17.48
C ALA A 118 -7.57 -1.67 17.88
N SER A 119 -8.75 -1.84 17.29
CA SER A 119 -9.61 -2.99 17.56
C SER A 119 -9.23 -4.23 16.71
N ALA A 120 -8.35 -4.08 15.72
CA ALA A 120 -7.80 -5.22 15.01
C ALA A 120 -6.88 -5.97 15.97
N GLY A 121 -7.25 -7.18 16.36
CA GLY A 121 -6.53 -7.95 17.35
C GLY A 121 -5.04 -8.14 17.03
N ARG A 122 -4.28 -8.59 18.03
CA ARG A 122 -2.83 -8.84 17.94
C ARG A 122 -2.42 -9.77 16.81
N HIS A 123 -3.37 -10.45 16.21
CA HIS A 123 -3.13 -11.46 15.17
C HIS A 123 -3.50 -10.99 13.76
N SER A 124 -3.83 -9.71 13.59
CA SER A 124 -4.02 -9.21 12.23
C SER A 124 -2.68 -9.27 11.49
N SER A 125 -2.74 -9.61 10.21
CA SER A 125 -1.52 -9.73 9.40
C SER A 125 -0.71 -8.41 9.38
N LEU A 126 -1.39 -7.26 9.45
CA LEU A 126 -0.71 -5.98 9.49
C LEU A 126 0.00 -5.74 10.83
N ALA A 127 -0.60 -6.19 11.94
CA ALA A 127 0.05 -6.04 13.25
C ALA A 127 1.37 -6.79 13.31
N VAL A 128 1.42 -7.99 12.73
CA VAL A 128 2.65 -8.79 12.67
C VAL A 128 3.72 -8.07 11.86
N ILE A 129 3.37 -7.59 10.68
CA ILE A 129 4.32 -6.89 9.80
C ILE A 129 4.78 -5.58 10.46
N TYR A 130 3.86 -4.86 11.10
CA TYR A 130 4.20 -3.64 11.84
C TYR A 130 5.24 -3.92 12.92
N ASP A 131 5.03 -4.97 13.71
CA ASP A 131 5.98 -5.33 14.78
C ASP A 131 7.36 -5.62 14.22
N MET A 132 7.44 -6.37 13.13
CA MET A 132 8.72 -6.68 12.48
C MET A 132 9.42 -5.41 11.98
N GLU A 133 8.68 -4.55 11.30
CA GLU A 133 9.25 -3.30 10.75
C GLU A 133 9.61 -2.31 11.85
N ARG A 134 8.82 -2.26 12.92
CA ARG A 134 9.12 -1.42 14.09
C ARG A 134 10.44 -1.85 14.75
N MET A 135 10.66 -3.14 14.89
CA MET A 135 11.90 -3.67 15.47
C MET A 135 13.12 -3.30 14.63
N SER A 136 12.94 -3.17 13.32
CA SER A 136 14.00 -2.78 12.39
C SER A 136 14.14 -1.26 12.26
N GLY A 137 13.32 -0.47 12.94
CA GLY A 137 13.35 0.98 12.86
C GLY A 137 12.77 1.56 11.58
N ARG A 138 12.03 0.76 10.80
CA ARG A 138 11.47 1.19 9.51
C ARG A 138 9.99 1.51 9.53
N ALA A 139 9.31 1.30 10.66
CA ALA A 139 7.87 1.51 10.73
C ALA A 139 7.50 2.86 11.31
N THR A 140 6.51 3.50 10.70
CA THR A 140 5.84 4.67 11.26
C THR A 140 4.37 4.33 11.43
N LEU A 141 3.83 4.58 12.61
CA LEU A 141 2.42 4.39 12.88
C LEU A 141 1.72 5.73 12.80
N LEU A 142 0.75 5.82 11.90
CA LEU A 142 -0.05 7.03 11.73
C LEU A 142 -1.31 6.93 12.59
N GLN A 143 -1.58 7.96 13.38
CA GLN A 143 -2.73 7.99 14.28
C GLN A 143 -3.76 9.03 13.87
#